data_d58fc9e0573dbb10fb572d9cc1d8951e
#
_entry.id   d58fc9e0573dbb10fb572d9cc1d8951e
#
_cell.length_a   1.000
_cell.length_b   1.000
_cell.length_c   1.000
_cell.angle_alpha   90.00
_cell.angle_beta   90.00
_cell.angle_gamma   90.00
#
_symmetry.space_group_name_H-M   'P 1'
#
loop_
_entity.id
_entity.type
_entity.pdbx_description
1 polymer ?
#
loop_
_entity_poly.entity_id
_entity_poly.type
_entity_poly.pdbx_seq_one_letter_code
_entity_poly.pdbx_strand_id
1 'polypeptide(L)'
;MGATGATGAPGPLGPTGPTGPTGPTGPTGATGQTGGLAAVLFDWNNGGITIGINSPIPFNHAEFVVGTAISKTNSTTFTVNSTGVYRVTYTVRTALVSLLGSTQVRVNNVGVGPSATLIGAGASLTDMITFPANAADTIQVFVGGLSLTLATGDNATINIDKIQ
;
A
#
# COMPACT_ATOMS: atom_id res chain seq x y z
N MET A 1 -49.04 18.46 -91.70
CA MET A 1 -47.95 18.12 -90.77
C MET A 1 -48.54 18.09 -89.35
N GLY A 2 -48.56 16.89 -88.72
CA GLY A 2 -49.09 16.72 -87.36
C GLY A 2 -48.02 17.07 -86.33
N ALA A 3 -48.43 17.65 -85.17
CA ALA A 3 -47.56 18.02 -84.05
C ALA A 3 -46.96 16.78 -83.38
N THR A 4 -45.68 16.86 -83.03
CA THR A 4 -44.96 15.79 -82.26
C THR A 4 -45.59 15.68 -80.85
N GLY A 5 -45.89 14.47 -80.45
CA GLY A 5 -46.47 14.20 -79.10
C GLY A 5 -45.51 14.59 -77.98
N ALA A 6 -46.09 14.98 -76.85
CA ALA A 6 -45.32 15.41 -75.68
C ALA A 6 -44.46 14.24 -75.09
N THR A 7 -43.29 14.58 -74.56
CA THR A 7 -42.37 13.68 -73.87
C THR A 7 -43.02 13.15 -72.61
N GLY A 8 -42.97 11.84 -72.35
CA GLY A 8 -43.53 11.23 -71.14
C GLY A 8 -42.85 11.74 -69.86
N ALA A 9 -43.55 11.72 -68.74
CA ALA A 9 -43.09 12.16 -67.44
C ALA A 9 -41.91 11.28 -66.94
N PRO A 10 -40.94 11.84 -66.18
CA PRO A 10 -39.87 11.05 -65.56
C PRO A 10 -40.45 9.96 -64.63
N GLY A 11 -39.79 8.79 -64.58
CA GLY A 11 -40.20 7.70 -63.72
C GLY A 11 -40.07 8.04 -62.21
N PRO A 12 -40.76 7.34 -61.32
CA PRO A 12 -40.71 7.58 -59.87
C PRO A 12 -39.33 7.26 -59.31
N LEU A 13 -38.96 7.99 -58.22
CA LEU A 13 -37.70 7.75 -57.52
C LEU A 13 -37.69 6.33 -56.95
N GLY A 14 -36.55 5.66 -56.98
CA GLY A 14 -36.38 4.32 -56.45
C GLY A 14 -36.51 4.30 -54.88
N PRO A 15 -36.82 3.17 -54.26
CA PRO A 15 -36.96 3.04 -52.83
C PRO A 15 -35.65 3.32 -52.09
N THR A 16 -35.77 3.90 -50.87
CA THR A 16 -34.64 4.15 -49.98
C THR A 16 -33.98 2.80 -49.58
N GLY A 17 -32.67 2.72 -49.59
CA GLY A 17 -31.92 1.53 -49.20
C GLY A 17 -32.17 1.17 -47.74
N PRO A 18 -31.98 -0.09 -47.35
CA PRO A 18 -32.17 -0.56 -45.99
C PRO A 18 -31.20 0.10 -45.03
N THR A 19 -31.64 0.29 -43.75
CA THR A 19 -30.79 0.80 -42.67
C THR A 19 -29.66 -0.20 -42.40
N GLY A 20 -28.45 0.27 -42.20
CA GLY A 20 -27.29 -0.56 -41.90
C GLY A 20 -27.45 -1.28 -40.53
N PRO A 21 -26.75 -2.39 -40.34
CA PRO A 21 -26.82 -3.16 -39.12
C PRO A 21 -26.32 -2.36 -37.91
N THR A 22 -26.91 -2.62 -36.73
CA THR A 22 -26.46 -2.05 -35.45
C THR A 22 -25.00 -2.46 -35.16
N GLY A 23 -24.17 -1.53 -34.74
CA GLY A 23 -22.79 -1.79 -34.38
C GLY A 23 -22.68 -2.78 -33.20
N PRO A 24 -21.56 -3.48 -33.05
CA PRO A 24 -21.34 -4.40 -31.95
C PRO A 24 -21.38 -3.69 -30.58
N THR A 25 -21.85 -4.39 -29.58
CA THR A 25 -21.83 -3.90 -28.18
C THR A 25 -20.39 -3.67 -27.73
N GLY A 26 -20.10 -2.53 -27.09
CA GLY A 26 -18.78 -2.24 -26.56
C GLY A 26 -18.34 -3.27 -25.50
N PRO A 27 -17.05 -3.39 -25.27
CA PRO A 27 -16.52 -4.31 -24.25
C PRO A 27 -17.04 -3.93 -22.86
N THR A 28 -17.24 -4.95 -22.02
CA THR A 28 -17.61 -4.75 -20.60
C THR A 28 -16.51 -3.92 -19.91
N GLY A 29 -16.89 -2.90 -19.17
CA GLY A 29 -15.96 -2.10 -18.36
C GLY A 29 -15.17 -2.98 -17.39
N ALA A 30 -13.93 -2.57 -17.09
CA ALA A 30 -13.10 -3.26 -16.11
C ALA A 30 -13.82 -3.33 -14.75
N THR A 31 -13.71 -4.47 -14.07
CA THR A 31 -14.22 -4.61 -12.70
C THR A 31 -13.53 -3.57 -11.81
N GLY A 32 -14.31 -2.79 -11.07
CA GLY A 32 -13.78 -1.83 -10.10
C GLY A 32 -12.90 -2.55 -9.07
N GLN A 33 -11.84 -1.88 -8.62
CA GLN A 33 -11.02 -2.43 -7.52
C GLN A 33 -11.90 -2.65 -6.28
N THR A 34 -11.77 -3.81 -5.67
CA THR A 34 -12.41 -4.10 -4.38
C THR A 34 -11.85 -3.14 -3.35
N GLY A 35 -12.66 -2.21 -2.87
CA GLY A 35 -12.26 -1.30 -1.79
C GLY A 35 -12.08 -2.13 -0.50
N GLY A 36 -10.86 -2.16 0.01
CA GLY A 36 -10.51 -2.91 1.22
C GLY A 36 -9.00 -3.08 1.34
N LEU A 37 -8.54 -3.57 2.49
CA LEU A 37 -7.15 -3.96 2.67
C LEU A 37 -6.87 -5.22 1.85
N ALA A 38 -5.94 -5.14 0.92
CA ALA A 38 -5.55 -6.29 0.08
C ALA A 38 -4.70 -7.31 0.85
N ALA A 39 -3.99 -6.87 1.88
CA ALA A 39 -3.26 -7.71 2.82
C ALA A 39 -2.98 -6.93 4.11
N VAL A 40 -2.87 -7.64 5.21
CA VAL A 40 -2.51 -7.11 6.54
C VAL A 40 -1.49 -8.03 7.18
N LEU A 41 -0.45 -7.48 7.76
CA LEU A 41 0.46 -8.16 8.65
C LEU A 41 0.54 -7.38 9.97
N PHE A 42 0.32 -8.06 11.08
CA PHE A 42 0.48 -7.51 12.42
C PHE A 42 1.47 -8.36 13.22
N ASP A 43 2.39 -7.70 13.90
CA ASP A 43 3.38 -8.33 14.76
C ASP A 43 3.73 -7.42 15.95
N TRP A 44 4.33 -7.98 17.00
CA TRP A 44 4.72 -7.23 18.19
C TRP A 44 5.95 -7.80 18.89
N ASN A 45 6.48 -7.03 19.83
CA ASN A 45 7.55 -7.44 20.73
C ASN A 45 7.16 -7.20 22.19
N ASN A 46 7.49 -8.11 23.08
CA ASN A 46 7.18 -8.00 24.51
C ASN A 46 8.40 -8.06 25.44
N GLY A 47 9.60 -8.15 24.92
CA GLY A 47 10.83 -8.20 25.72
C GLY A 47 11.47 -6.84 25.90
N GLY A 48 11.78 -6.42 27.14
CA GLY A 48 12.63 -5.26 27.38
C GLY A 48 14.02 -5.47 26.76
N ILE A 49 14.36 -4.68 25.75
CA ILE A 49 15.63 -4.79 25.03
C ILE A 49 16.17 -3.40 24.71
N THR A 50 17.50 -3.26 24.74
CA THR A 50 18.16 -2.04 24.26
C THR A 50 18.58 -2.24 22.80
N ILE A 51 18.13 -1.32 21.96
CA ILE A 51 18.40 -1.32 20.52
C ILE A 51 19.40 -0.21 20.24
N GLY A 52 20.50 -0.57 19.60
CA GLY A 52 21.56 0.37 19.24
C GLY A 52 21.11 1.38 18.18
N ILE A 53 21.88 2.46 18.04
CA ILE A 53 21.71 3.44 16.98
C ILE A 53 21.85 2.76 15.62
N ASN A 54 21.03 3.17 14.67
CA ASN A 54 21.04 2.63 13.31
C ASN A 54 20.82 1.11 13.25
N SER A 55 20.07 0.57 14.22
CA SER A 55 19.68 -0.82 14.28
C SER A 55 18.17 -0.97 14.16
N PRO A 56 17.66 -2.05 13.52
CA PRO A 56 16.24 -2.27 13.37
C PRO A 56 15.60 -2.77 14.67
N ILE A 57 14.34 -2.38 14.89
CA ILE A 57 13.51 -2.83 16.00
C ILE A 57 13.06 -4.26 15.72
N PRO A 58 13.24 -5.22 16.65
CA PRO A 58 12.73 -6.57 16.48
C PRO A 58 11.24 -6.65 16.87
N PHE A 59 10.52 -7.50 16.14
CA PHE A 59 9.17 -7.95 16.42
C PHE A 59 9.22 -9.47 16.54
N ASN A 60 9.08 -10.00 17.75
CA ASN A 60 9.48 -11.37 18.08
C ASN A 60 8.32 -12.36 18.18
N HIS A 61 7.10 -11.85 18.19
CA HIS A 61 5.93 -12.72 18.31
C HIS A 61 5.52 -13.36 16.99
N ALA A 62 4.58 -14.30 17.10
CA ALA A 62 3.96 -14.91 15.94
C ALA A 62 3.11 -13.86 15.24
N GLU A 63 3.39 -13.65 13.98
CA GLU A 63 2.68 -12.70 13.13
C GLU A 63 1.23 -13.14 12.89
N PHE A 64 0.33 -12.18 12.81
CA PHE A 64 -1.00 -12.37 12.23
C PHE A 64 -0.99 -11.83 10.80
N VAL A 65 -1.24 -12.68 9.82
CA VAL A 65 -1.19 -12.31 8.39
C VAL A 65 -2.50 -12.65 7.70
N VAL A 66 -3.04 -11.70 6.96
CA VAL A 66 -4.14 -11.90 6.02
C VAL A 66 -3.64 -11.56 4.62
N GLY A 67 -3.86 -12.45 3.67
CA GLY A 67 -3.35 -12.31 2.30
C GLY A 67 -1.89 -12.76 2.16
N THR A 68 -1.33 -12.56 0.98
CA THR A 68 0.04 -13.02 0.62
C THR A 68 0.96 -11.89 0.17
N ALA A 69 0.50 -10.63 0.23
CA ALA A 69 1.25 -9.50 -0.30
C ALA A 69 2.44 -9.09 0.58
N ILE A 70 2.47 -9.54 1.84
CA ILE A 70 3.52 -9.24 2.82
C ILE A 70 3.87 -10.52 3.54
N SER A 71 5.15 -10.71 3.86
CA SER A 71 5.64 -11.80 4.68
C SER A 71 6.74 -11.32 5.63
N LYS A 72 6.86 -11.98 6.77
CA LYS A 72 7.96 -11.75 7.71
C LYS A 72 9.14 -12.62 7.32
N THR A 73 10.28 -11.99 7.06
CA THR A 73 11.52 -12.70 6.70
C THR A 73 12.32 -13.11 7.93
N ASN A 74 12.36 -12.21 8.92
CA ASN A 74 12.98 -12.44 10.23
C ASN A 74 12.37 -11.47 11.25
N SER A 75 12.86 -11.48 12.50
CA SER A 75 12.32 -10.64 13.57
C SER A 75 12.37 -9.13 13.30
N THR A 76 13.14 -8.65 12.35
CA THR A 76 13.31 -7.21 12.07
C THR A 76 12.90 -6.81 10.66
N THR A 77 12.61 -7.76 9.78
CA THR A 77 12.46 -7.51 8.34
C THR A 77 11.18 -8.13 7.80
N PHE A 78 10.41 -7.33 7.13
CA PHE A 78 9.21 -7.74 6.40
C PHE A 78 9.45 -7.57 4.91
N THR A 79 9.04 -8.55 4.11
CA THR A 79 9.21 -8.53 2.65
C THR A 79 7.89 -8.28 1.96
N VAL A 80 7.91 -7.35 1.02
CA VAL A 80 6.81 -7.07 0.09
C VAL A 80 6.81 -8.14 -0.99
N ASN A 81 5.72 -8.88 -1.14
CA ASN A 81 5.59 -9.95 -2.13
C ASN A 81 4.88 -9.49 -3.42
N SER A 82 4.23 -8.34 -3.41
CA SER A 82 3.57 -7.79 -4.60
C SER A 82 3.64 -6.27 -4.62
N THR A 83 3.92 -5.71 -5.79
CA THR A 83 3.95 -4.25 -5.99
C THR A 83 2.62 -3.60 -5.62
N GLY A 84 2.67 -2.43 -4.98
CA GLY A 84 1.48 -1.70 -4.57
C GLY A 84 1.78 -0.54 -3.64
N VAL A 85 0.73 -0.01 -3.02
CA VAL A 85 0.82 1.03 -1.99
C VAL A 85 0.63 0.39 -0.62
N TYR A 86 1.56 0.66 0.26
CA TYR A 86 1.62 0.09 1.60
C TYR A 86 1.52 1.18 2.65
N ARG A 87 0.85 0.87 3.74
CA ARG A 87 0.80 1.68 4.95
C ARG A 87 1.43 0.90 6.08
N VAL A 88 2.41 1.49 6.72
CA VAL A 88 3.04 0.97 7.93
C VAL A 88 2.60 1.84 9.10
N THR A 89 1.99 1.23 10.09
CA THR A 89 1.69 1.85 11.39
C THR A 89 2.48 1.11 12.45
N TYR A 90 3.26 1.80 13.25
CA TYR A 90 3.99 1.18 14.34
C TYR A 90 3.90 2.00 15.62
N THR A 91 3.96 1.30 16.73
CA THR A 91 4.02 1.91 18.07
C THR A 91 5.26 1.39 18.78
N VAL A 92 5.98 2.29 19.43
CA VAL A 92 7.15 1.97 20.26
C VAL A 92 6.97 2.58 21.65
N ARG A 93 7.15 1.78 22.70
CA ARG A 93 7.13 2.21 24.09
C ARG A 93 8.50 2.04 24.70
N THR A 94 9.06 3.12 25.24
CA THR A 94 10.38 3.11 25.85
C THR A 94 10.33 2.93 27.35
N ALA A 95 11.38 2.30 27.88
CA ALA A 95 11.61 2.26 29.32
C ALA A 95 11.92 3.67 29.87
N LEU A 96 11.77 3.83 31.19
CA LEU A 96 12.01 5.10 31.89
C LEU A 96 13.46 5.62 31.77
N VAL A 97 14.39 4.78 31.31
CA VAL A 97 15.81 5.14 31.15
C VAL A 97 16.17 5.57 29.72
N SER A 98 15.23 5.54 28.81
CA SER A 98 15.49 5.89 27.39
C SER A 98 15.23 7.38 27.15
N LEU A 99 16.20 8.07 26.62
CA LEU A 99 16.14 9.52 26.36
C LEU A 99 16.37 9.82 24.88
N LEU A 100 15.51 10.65 24.26
CA LEU A 100 15.70 11.33 22.98
C LEU A 100 16.12 10.45 21.79
N GLY A 101 15.52 9.30 21.63
CA GLY A 101 15.67 8.50 20.41
C GLY A 101 14.71 8.96 19.32
N SER A 102 14.94 8.48 18.12
CA SER A 102 14.01 8.60 17.00
C SER A 102 13.80 7.25 16.34
N THR A 103 12.72 7.12 15.61
CA THR A 103 12.43 5.93 14.80
C THR A 103 12.12 6.36 13.38
N GLN A 104 12.43 5.52 12.41
CA GLN A 104 12.15 5.76 11.01
C GLN A 104 11.86 4.43 10.28
N VAL A 105 10.82 4.42 9.47
CA VAL A 105 10.59 3.32 8.52
C VAL A 105 11.61 3.41 7.40
N ARG A 106 12.21 2.26 7.06
CA ARG A 106 13.12 2.14 5.92
C ARG A 106 12.64 1.07 4.95
N VAL A 107 12.77 1.38 3.68
CA VAL A 107 12.58 0.43 2.58
C VAL A 107 13.95 0.21 1.93
N ASN A 108 14.41 -1.04 1.89
CA ASN A 108 15.75 -1.40 1.40
C ASN A 108 16.87 -0.56 2.04
N ASN A 109 16.81 -0.36 3.36
CA ASN A 109 17.73 0.49 4.14
C ASN A 109 17.65 2.00 3.85
N VAL A 110 16.76 2.47 2.98
CA VAL A 110 16.55 3.89 2.69
C VAL A 110 15.36 4.39 3.51
N GLY A 111 15.54 5.47 4.25
CA GLY A 111 14.46 6.09 5.05
C GLY A 111 13.33 6.57 4.16
N VAL A 112 12.09 6.23 4.51
CA VAL A 112 10.87 6.74 3.89
C VAL A 112 10.14 7.64 4.87
N GLY A 113 9.86 8.86 4.44
CA GLY A 113 9.23 9.87 5.29
C GLY A 113 10.13 10.45 6.40
N PRO A 114 9.57 11.29 7.27
CA PRO A 114 10.29 11.90 8.37
C PRO A 114 10.63 10.87 9.46
N SER A 115 11.67 11.18 10.25
CA SER A 115 11.92 10.44 11.48
C SER A 115 10.98 10.92 12.58
N ALA A 116 10.35 9.98 13.27
CA ALA A 116 9.53 10.27 14.44
C ALA A 116 10.40 10.31 15.69
N THR A 117 10.27 11.36 16.50
CA THR A 117 11.12 11.60 17.67
C THR A 117 10.39 11.23 18.97
N LEU A 118 11.02 10.41 19.80
CA LEU A 118 10.59 10.08 21.16
C LEU A 118 11.06 11.16 22.13
N ILE A 119 10.12 11.83 22.77
CA ILE A 119 10.38 12.95 23.68
C ILE A 119 10.17 12.47 25.12
N GLY A 120 11.18 11.85 25.71
CA GLY A 120 11.19 11.55 27.14
C GLY A 120 11.21 10.07 27.49
N ALA A 121 11.52 9.83 28.75
CA ALA A 121 11.55 8.50 29.36
C ALA A 121 10.13 7.93 29.55
N GLY A 122 9.94 6.67 29.26
CA GLY A 122 8.62 6.03 29.35
C GLY A 122 7.61 6.49 28.32
N ALA A 123 8.08 7.12 27.24
CA ALA A 123 7.22 7.63 26.17
C ALA A 123 6.67 6.50 25.29
N SER A 124 5.48 6.73 24.75
CA SER A 124 4.91 5.95 23.67
C SER A 124 4.89 6.79 22.40
N LEU A 125 5.42 6.27 21.32
CA LEU A 125 5.38 6.87 20.00
C LEU A 125 4.57 5.98 19.09
N THR A 126 3.58 6.54 18.41
CA THR A 126 2.90 5.90 17.29
C THR A 126 3.12 6.76 16.05
N ASP A 127 3.55 6.14 14.97
CA ASP A 127 3.72 6.79 13.68
C ASP A 127 3.11 5.96 12.56
N MET A 128 2.72 6.62 11.49
CA MET A 128 2.09 6.01 10.32
C MET A 128 2.63 6.63 9.05
N ILE A 129 3.06 5.79 8.14
CA ILE A 129 3.56 6.23 6.83
C ILE A 129 2.98 5.39 5.71
N THR A 130 2.68 6.03 4.58
CA THR A 130 2.20 5.39 3.37
C THR A 130 3.17 5.66 2.23
N PHE A 131 3.55 4.60 1.50
CA PHE A 131 4.52 4.68 0.42
C PHE A 131 4.26 3.59 -0.63
N PRO A 132 4.67 3.81 -1.90
CA PRO A 132 4.72 2.75 -2.90
C PRO A 132 5.89 1.81 -2.62
N ALA A 133 5.69 0.51 -2.83
CA ALA A 133 6.75 -0.49 -2.75
C ALA A 133 6.60 -1.54 -3.87
N ASN A 134 7.72 -2.09 -4.29
CA ASN A 134 7.79 -3.14 -5.32
C ASN A 134 7.91 -4.52 -4.67
N ALA A 135 7.57 -5.55 -5.44
CA ALA A 135 7.86 -6.91 -5.01
C ALA A 135 9.37 -7.09 -4.74
N ALA A 136 9.70 -7.81 -3.67
CA ALA A 136 11.02 -8.02 -3.09
C ALA A 136 11.59 -6.84 -2.27
N ASP A 137 10.92 -5.70 -2.17
CA ASP A 137 11.34 -4.65 -1.25
C ASP A 137 11.22 -5.14 0.21
N THR A 138 12.14 -4.67 1.05
CA THR A 138 12.16 -4.99 2.49
C THR A 138 11.77 -3.77 3.31
N ILE A 139 10.93 -3.99 4.33
CA ILE A 139 10.45 -2.96 5.25
C ILE A 139 11.03 -3.24 6.63
N GLN A 140 11.58 -2.23 7.27
CA GLN A 140 12.12 -2.27 8.62
C GLN A 140 11.82 -0.97 9.37
N VAL A 141 11.78 -1.01 10.71
CA VAL A 141 11.72 0.19 11.56
C VAL A 141 13.05 0.33 12.26
N PHE A 142 13.77 1.42 12.02
CA PHE A 142 15.11 1.67 12.55
C PHE A 142 15.08 2.66 13.70
N VAL A 143 16.02 2.48 14.62
CA VAL A 143 16.33 3.43 15.70
C VAL A 143 17.37 4.44 15.19
N GLY A 144 17.07 5.72 15.31
CA GLY A 144 17.96 6.83 15.02
C GLY A 144 18.26 7.68 16.27
N GLY A 145 19.18 8.62 16.15
CA GLY A 145 19.55 9.50 17.25
C GLY A 145 20.34 8.77 18.36
N LEU A 146 19.71 8.42 19.45
CA LEU A 146 20.31 7.65 20.55
C LEU A 146 19.72 6.22 20.57
N SER A 147 20.43 5.30 21.26
CA SER A 147 19.93 3.95 21.49
C SER A 147 18.61 4.00 22.29
N LEU A 148 17.67 3.12 21.95
CA LEU A 148 16.39 3.00 22.61
C LEU A 148 16.36 1.75 23.50
N THR A 149 15.97 1.90 24.76
CA THR A 149 15.60 0.77 25.61
C THR A 149 14.08 0.66 25.62
N LEU A 150 13.57 -0.45 25.11
CA LEU A 150 12.15 -0.74 25.09
C LEU A 150 11.65 -1.10 26.49
N ALA A 151 10.40 -0.74 26.78
CA ALA A 151 9.74 -1.12 28.03
C ALA A 151 9.59 -2.64 28.16
N THR A 152 9.30 -3.15 29.35
CA THR A 152 8.83 -4.53 29.54
C THR A 152 7.34 -4.64 29.17
N GLY A 153 6.89 -5.81 28.76
CA GLY A 153 5.55 -6.04 28.22
C GLY A 153 5.47 -5.69 26.73
N ASP A 154 4.27 -5.49 26.21
CA ASP A 154 4.06 -5.16 24.79
C ASP A 154 4.62 -3.76 24.50
N ASN A 155 5.81 -3.71 23.95
CA ASN A 155 6.61 -2.50 23.84
C ASN A 155 6.83 -2.01 22.41
N ALA A 156 6.65 -2.86 21.44
CA ALA A 156 6.67 -2.49 20.02
C ALA A 156 5.59 -3.27 19.27
N THR A 157 4.82 -2.58 18.46
CA THR A 157 3.84 -3.18 17.56
C THR A 157 4.05 -2.65 16.16
N ILE A 158 3.79 -3.47 15.16
CA ILE A 158 3.80 -3.06 13.76
C ILE A 158 2.57 -3.62 13.05
N ASN A 159 1.94 -2.80 12.24
CA ASN A 159 0.90 -3.20 11.32
C ASN A 159 1.30 -2.73 9.92
N ILE A 160 1.30 -3.63 8.96
CA ILE A 160 1.61 -3.34 7.55
C ILE A 160 0.40 -3.74 6.71
N ASP A 161 -0.22 -2.74 6.10
CA ASP A 161 -1.38 -2.92 5.23
C ASP A 161 -1.00 -2.68 3.78
N LYS A 162 -1.39 -3.57 2.86
CA LYS A 162 -1.47 -3.23 1.45
C LYS A 162 -2.83 -2.62 1.16
N ILE A 163 -2.83 -1.36 0.70
CA ILE A 163 -4.04 -0.57 0.45
C ILE A 163 -4.39 -0.45 -1.04
N GLN A 164 -3.43 -0.71 -1.92
CA GLN A 164 -3.59 -0.77 -3.39
C GLN A 164 -2.59 -1.74 -4.02
#